data_33a93cf042c76ced7ce76d00c6e32cb6
#
_entry.id   33a93cf042c76ced7ce76d00c6e32cb6
#
_cell.length_a   1.000
_cell.length_b   1.000
_cell.length_c   1.000
_cell.angle_alpha   90.00
_cell.angle_beta   90.00
_cell.angle_gamma   90.00
#
_symmetry.space_group_name_H-M   'P 1'
#
loop_
_entity.id
_entity.type
_entity.pdbx_description
1 polymer ?
#
loop_
_entity_poly.entity_id
_entity_poly.type
_entity_poly.pdbx_seq_one_letter_code
_entity_poly.pdbx_strand_id
1 'polypeptide(L)'
;MSDMPTPDELFARPFFFCGIGGSGMLPLAQILKGRGCTVEGSDRSYDQGRTPEKFTALENQGFTLHPQDGSGMVSAEQILVASAAIEDSVPEVSRANELGCLRLTRAELNSILFNTSGAGLAVAGTSGKSTVTGMLGWILHACGREPTIMNGAVMKNFVSPERPFASAVIGGQSLYVSEVDESDGSIALYRPAVGILLNIS
;
A
#
# COMPACT_ATOMS: atom_id res chain seq x y z
N MET A 1 -9.10 25.09 4.53
CA MET A 1 -8.86 23.63 4.67
C MET A 1 -9.59 23.03 3.48
N SER A 2 -8.86 22.53 2.47
CA SER A 2 -9.51 21.79 1.39
C SER A 2 -10.06 20.50 2.01
N ASP A 3 -11.36 20.25 1.87
CA ASP A 3 -11.96 19.01 2.33
C ASP A 3 -11.27 17.83 1.64
N MET A 4 -10.94 16.81 2.41
CA MET A 4 -10.39 15.57 1.88
C MET A 4 -11.38 15.00 0.87
N PRO A 5 -10.97 14.60 -0.35
CA PRO A 5 -11.88 14.01 -1.32
C PRO A 5 -12.56 12.76 -0.75
N THR A 6 -13.76 12.49 -1.21
CA THR A 6 -14.45 11.23 -0.88
C THR A 6 -13.64 10.04 -1.39
N PRO A 7 -13.79 8.84 -0.83
CA PRO A 7 -13.09 7.66 -1.30
C PRO A 7 -13.24 7.41 -2.81
N ASP A 8 -14.43 7.60 -3.36
CA ASP A 8 -14.71 7.40 -4.80
C ASP A 8 -13.94 8.41 -5.66
N GLU A 9 -13.94 9.69 -5.26
CA GLU A 9 -13.15 10.75 -5.93
C GLU A 9 -11.64 10.48 -5.80
N LEU A 10 -11.19 9.98 -4.64
CA LEU A 10 -9.80 9.65 -4.39
C LEU A 10 -9.35 8.52 -5.31
N PHE A 11 -10.11 7.42 -5.38
CA PHE A 11 -9.73 6.24 -6.17
C PHE A 11 -9.90 6.44 -7.69
N ALA A 12 -10.58 7.48 -8.13
CA ALA A 12 -10.64 7.88 -9.54
C ALA A 12 -9.36 8.60 -10.03
N ARG A 13 -8.52 9.08 -9.10
CA ARG A 13 -7.28 9.81 -9.40
C ARG A 13 -6.10 8.85 -9.58
N PRO A 14 -5.08 9.22 -10.38
CA PRO A 14 -3.86 8.44 -10.48
C PRO A 14 -3.01 8.55 -9.21
N PHE A 15 -2.43 7.43 -8.78
CA PHE A 15 -1.53 7.35 -7.63
C PHE A 15 -0.08 7.25 -8.10
N PHE A 16 0.79 8.01 -7.47
CA PHE A 16 2.23 7.94 -7.67
C PHE A 16 2.92 7.54 -6.35
N PHE A 17 3.61 6.42 -6.36
CA PHE A 17 4.30 5.90 -5.19
C PHE A 17 5.79 6.27 -5.21
N CYS A 18 6.25 7.03 -4.24
CA CYS A 18 7.67 7.25 -4.00
C CYS A 18 8.23 6.11 -3.16
N GLY A 19 9.12 5.30 -3.75
CA GLY A 19 9.65 4.08 -3.15
C GLY A 19 8.70 2.88 -3.30
N ILE A 20 8.12 2.67 -4.49
CA ILE A 20 7.08 1.66 -4.77
C ILE A 20 7.50 0.22 -4.42
N GLY A 21 8.80 -0.11 -4.48
CA GLY A 21 9.34 -1.43 -4.14
C GLY A 21 9.49 -1.70 -2.64
N GLY A 22 9.21 -0.71 -1.78
CA GLY A 22 9.28 -0.84 -0.32
C GLY A 22 8.28 -1.85 0.23
N SER A 23 8.62 -2.53 1.35
CA SER A 23 7.81 -3.61 1.93
C SER A 23 6.38 -3.20 2.32
N GLY A 24 6.19 -1.94 2.71
CA GLY A 24 4.86 -1.41 3.01
C GLY A 24 4.18 -0.71 1.85
N MET A 25 4.94 -0.24 0.83
CA MET A 25 4.43 0.45 -0.34
C MET A 25 3.93 -0.51 -1.41
N LEU A 26 4.72 -1.54 -1.71
CA LEU A 26 4.41 -2.55 -2.72
C LEU A 26 3.02 -3.19 -2.54
N PRO A 27 2.64 -3.70 -1.35
CA PRO A 27 1.33 -4.30 -1.18
C PRO A 27 0.18 -3.30 -1.41
N LEU A 28 0.33 -2.05 -0.99
CA LEU A 28 -0.69 -1.02 -1.24
C LEU A 28 -0.83 -0.70 -2.73
N ALA A 29 0.30 -0.53 -3.42
CA ALA A 29 0.31 -0.32 -4.88
C ALA A 29 -0.39 -1.48 -5.60
N GLN A 30 -0.11 -2.73 -5.21
CA GLN A 30 -0.76 -3.92 -5.78
C GLN A 30 -2.27 -3.95 -5.50
N ILE A 31 -2.72 -3.59 -4.30
CA ILE A 31 -4.15 -3.52 -3.96
C ILE A 31 -4.87 -2.47 -4.81
N LEU A 32 -4.31 -1.27 -4.92
CA LEU A 32 -4.88 -0.21 -5.76
C LEU A 32 -4.96 -0.63 -7.23
N LYS A 33 -3.87 -1.19 -7.77
CA LYS A 33 -3.82 -1.69 -9.15
C LYS A 33 -4.87 -2.77 -9.38
N GLY A 34 -5.00 -3.72 -8.45
CA GLY A 34 -6.00 -4.78 -8.51
C GLY A 34 -7.45 -4.27 -8.39
N ARG A 35 -7.66 -3.08 -7.81
CA ARG A 35 -8.96 -2.38 -7.80
C ARG A 35 -9.21 -1.54 -9.05
N GLY A 36 -8.29 -1.54 -10.02
CA GLY A 36 -8.44 -0.81 -11.28
C GLY A 36 -7.94 0.62 -11.25
N CYS A 37 -7.28 1.07 -10.17
CA CYS A 37 -6.67 2.39 -10.10
C CYS A 37 -5.46 2.49 -11.03
N THR A 38 -5.20 3.69 -11.56
CA THR A 38 -3.93 4.00 -12.23
C THR A 38 -2.85 4.17 -11.18
N VAL A 39 -1.81 3.35 -11.26
CA VAL A 39 -0.71 3.34 -10.28
C VAL A 39 0.63 3.38 -11.01
N GLU A 40 1.41 4.38 -10.66
CA GLU A 40 2.78 4.60 -11.13
C GLU A 40 3.70 4.80 -9.92
N GLY A 41 5.01 4.81 -10.13
CA GLY A 41 5.92 5.11 -9.04
C GLY A 41 7.37 5.12 -9.44
N SER A 42 8.20 5.52 -8.49
CA SER A 42 9.65 5.53 -8.57
C SER A 42 10.25 4.73 -7.41
N ASP A 43 11.48 4.28 -7.58
CA ASP A 43 12.22 3.62 -6.50
C ASP A 43 13.73 3.74 -6.74
N ARG A 44 14.45 4.16 -5.70
CA ARG A 44 15.93 4.29 -5.76
C ARG A 44 16.61 2.96 -6.12
N SER A 45 16.05 1.83 -5.66
CA SER A 45 16.62 0.51 -5.96
C SER A 45 16.44 0.14 -7.44
N TYR A 46 15.37 0.63 -8.07
CA TYR A 46 15.16 0.52 -9.51
C TYR A 46 16.24 1.26 -10.29
N ASP A 47 16.47 2.54 -9.96
CA ASP A 47 17.49 3.38 -10.62
C ASP A 47 18.90 2.82 -10.47
N GLN A 48 19.16 2.14 -9.34
CA GLN A 48 20.45 1.53 -9.03
C GLN A 48 20.60 0.10 -9.57
N GLY A 49 19.60 -0.40 -10.30
CA GLY A 49 19.59 -1.79 -10.80
C GLY A 49 19.58 -2.86 -9.71
N ARG A 50 19.13 -2.50 -8.50
CA ARG A 50 19.00 -3.46 -7.38
C ARG A 50 17.68 -4.20 -7.47
N THR A 51 17.69 -5.46 -7.06
CA THR A 51 16.49 -6.33 -7.07
C THR A 51 15.71 -6.29 -8.40
N PRO A 52 16.36 -6.51 -9.56
CA PRO A 52 15.73 -6.33 -10.87
C PRO A 52 14.52 -7.22 -11.06
N GLU A 53 14.53 -8.42 -10.48
CA GLU A 53 13.41 -9.37 -10.54
C GLU A 53 12.10 -8.77 -9.98
N LYS A 54 12.21 -7.98 -8.90
CA LYS A 54 11.05 -7.30 -8.30
C LYS A 54 10.44 -6.28 -9.25
N PHE A 55 11.27 -5.45 -9.87
CA PHE A 55 10.81 -4.38 -10.75
C PHE A 55 10.31 -4.93 -12.08
N THR A 56 10.96 -5.94 -12.64
CA THR A 56 10.43 -6.68 -13.79
C THR A 56 9.06 -7.30 -13.49
N ALA A 57 8.87 -7.85 -12.29
CA ALA A 57 7.57 -8.38 -11.90
C ALA A 57 6.51 -7.27 -11.78
N LEU A 58 6.87 -6.07 -11.32
CA LEU A 58 5.97 -4.92 -11.29
C LEU A 58 5.59 -4.47 -12.71
N GLU A 59 6.56 -4.33 -13.62
CA GLU A 59 6.30 -3.99 -15.02
C GLU A 59 5.38 -5.01 -15.69
N ASN A 60 5.60 -6.30 -15.46
CA ASN A 60 4.74 -7.38 -15.94
C ASN A 60 3.31 -7.33 -15.36
N GLN A 61 3.13 -6.77 -14.17
CA GLN A 61 1.83 -6.50 -13.56
C GLN A 61 1.22 -5.19 -14.08
N GLY A 62 1.86 -4.50 -15.03
CA GLY A 62 1.37 -3.30 -15.67
C GLY A 62 1.58 -2.02 -14.85
N PHE A 63 2.55 -1.99 -13.94
CA PHE A 63 2.98 -0.75 -13.30
C PHE A 63 3.86 0.06 -14.24
N THR A 64 3.70 1.38 -14.23
CA THR A 64 4.63 2.30 -14.89
C THR A 64 5.66 2.77 -13.85
N LEU A 65 6.94 2.48 -14.13
CA LEU A 65 8.05 2.88 -13.28
C LEU A 65 8.79 4.05 -13.90
N HIS A 66 9.11 5.03 -13.07
CA HIS A 66 9.83 6.25 -13.45
C HIS A 66 11.15 6.34 -12.69
N PRO A 67 12.16 7.06 -13.22
CA PRO A 67 13.32 7.44 -12.43
C PRO A 67 12.91 8.25 -11.19
N GLN A 68 13.67 8.12 -10.10
CA GLN A 68 13.43 8.89 -8.87
C GLN A 68 14.05 10.31 -8.98
N ASP A 69 13.60 11.06 -9.97
CA ASP A 69 14.06 12.42 -10.30
C ASP A 69 12.90 13.44 -10.37
N GLY A 70 11.69 13.03 -9.99
CA GLY A 70 10.49 13.87 -10.02
C GLY A 70 9.79 13.95 -11.38
N SER A 71 10.40 13.42 -12.45
CA SER A 71 9.84 13.51 -13.82
C SER A 71 8.50 12.79 -14.01
N GLY A 72 8.21 11.78 -13.17
CA GLY A 72 6.94 11.06 -13.18
C GLY A 72 5.77 11.85 -12.57
N MET A 73 6.04 12.93 -11.82
CA MET A 73 5.01 13.81 -11.28
C MET A 73 4.70 14.93 -12.27
N VAL A 74 3.59 14.80 -13.02
CA VAL A 74 3.27 15.67 -14.17
C VAL A 74 1.96 16.46 -14.01
N SER A 75 1.11 16.10 -13.04
CA SER A 75 -0.22 16.71 -12.88
C SER A 75 -0.61 16.85 -11.41
N ALA A 76 -1.30 17.95 -11.06
CA ALA A 76 -1.94 18.15 -9.76
C ALA A 76 -3.01 17.11 -9.41
N GLU A 77 -3.52 16.39 -10.41
CA GLU A 77 -4.47 15.30 -10.20
C GLU A 77 -3.84 14.05 -9.61
N GLN A 78 -2.52 13.87 -9.74
CA GLN A 78 -1.82 12.73 -9.13
C GLN A 78 -1.83 12.87 -7.61
N ILE A 79 -1.95 11.71 -6.94
CA ILE A 79 -1.83 11.61 -5.49
C ILE A 79 -0.46 11.03 -5.19
N LEU A 80 0.39 11.79 -4.52
CA LEU A 80 1.69 11.27 -4.06
C LEU A 80 1.49 10.40 -2.81
N VAL A 81 1.94 9.16 -2.87
CA VAL A 81 2.01 8.25 -1.73
C VAL A 81 3.46 8.08 -1.32
N ALA A 82 3.77 8.43 -0.07
CA ALA A 82 5.14 8.41 0.42
C ALA A 82 5.22 7.93 1.89
N SER A 83 6.42 7.64 2.37
CA SER A 83 6.67 7.37 3.78
C SER A 83 6.44 8.63 4.62
N ALA A 84 5.97 8.48 5.86
CA ALA A 84 5.84 9.60 6.79
C ALA A 84 7.20 10.28 7.09
N ALA A 85 8.29 9.52 7.02
CA ALA A 85 9.66 10.02 7.28
C ALA A 85 10.38 10.52 6.02
N ILE A 86 9.68 10.68 4.89
CA ILE A 86 10.32 11.15 3.67
C ILE A 86 10.65 12.65 3.77
N GLU A 87 11.86 13.00 3.32
CA GLU A 87 12.30 14.39 3.30
C GLU A 87 11.67 15.16 2.14
N ASP A 88 11.39 16.45 2.35
CA ASP A 88 10.85 17.32 1.30
C ASP A 88 11.84 17.59 0.17
N SER A 89 13.13 17.29 0.38
CA SER A 89 14.20 17.38 -0.63
C SER A 89 14.16 16.26 -1.68
N VAL A 90 13.36 15.21 -1.46
CA VAL A 90 13.20 14.14 -2.46
C VAL A 90 12.47 14.69 -3.69
N PRO A 91 12.98 14.45 -4.91
CA PRO A 91 12.49 15.10 -6.13
C PRO A 91 10.98 14.96 -6.34
N GLU A 92 10.40 13.79 -6.11
CA GLU A 92 8.95 13.56 -6.22
C GLU A 92 8.16 14.39 -5.22
N VAL A 93 8.67 14.53 -3.99
CA VAL A 93 8.02 15.31 -2.94
C VAL A 93 8.07 16.80 -3.28
N SER A 94 9.24 17.29 -3.69
CA SER A 94 9.41 18.66 -4.15
C SER A 94 8.47 18.97 -5.32
N ARG A 95 8.44 18.08 -6.32
CA ARG A 95 7.59 18.24 -7.49
C ARG A 95 6.11 18.19 -7.18
N ALA A 96 5.68 17.28 -6.28
CA ALA A 96 4.30 17.21 -5.81
C ALA A 96 3.86 18.49 -5.10
N ASN A 97 4.75 19.10 -4.30
CA ASN A 97 4.51 20.39 -3.64
C ASN A 97 4.34 21.52 -4.66
N GLU A 98 5.21 21.60 -5.68
CA GLU A 98 5.12 22.59 -6.76
C GLU A 98 3.81 22.49 -7.54
N LEU A 99 3.36 21.28 -7.83
CA LEU A 99 2.12 21.01 -8.56
C LEU A 99 0.87 21.18 -7.69
N GLY A 100 1.01 21.22 -6.36
CA GLY A 100 -0.14 21.24 -5.44
C GLY A 100 -0.85 19.90 -5.34
N CYS A 101 -0.13 18.78 -5.52
CA CYS A 101 -0.69 17.44 -5.43
C CYS A 101 -1.16 17.11 -4.01
N LEU A 102 -2.23 16.33 -3.90
CA LEU A 102 -2.57 15.69 -2.63
C LEU A 102 -1.45 14.70 -2.26
N ARG A 103 -1.01 14.76 -0.99
CA ARG A 103 -0.04 13.81 -0.44
C ARG A 103 -0.72 12.95 0.61
N LEU A 104 -0.46 11.66 0.54
CA LEU A 104 -0.88 10.68 1.54
C LEU A 104 0.34 9.91 2.03
N THR A 105 0.37 9.66 3.31
CA THR A 105 1.28 8.67 3.87
C THR A 105 0.79 7.25 3.56
N ARG A 106 1.70 6.29 3.62
CA ARG A 106 1.37 4.86 3.54
C ARG A 106 0.23 4.47 4.49
N ALA A 107 0.29 4.96 5.73
CA ALA A 107 -0.67 4.63 6.77
C ALA A 107 -2.05 5.24 6.50
N GLU A 108 -2.10 6.50 6.05
CA GLU A 108 -3.36 7.17 5.66
C GLU A 108 -4.02 6.43 4.51
N LEU A 109 -3.29 6.12 3.44
CA LEU A 109 -3.85 5.38 2.31
C LEU A 109 -4.36 3.98 2.73
N ASN A 110 -3.57 3.24 3.52
CA ASN A 110 -4.00 1.94 4.02
C ASN A 110 -5.25 2.04 4.89
N SER A 111 -5.33 3.05 5.76
CA SER A 111 -6.51 3.27 6.60
C SER A 111 -7.76 3.60 5.79
N ILE A 112 -7.63 4.36 4.71
CA ILE A 112 -8.73 4.66 3.78
C ILE A 112 -9.22 3.37 3.12
N LEU A 113 -8.30 2.56 2.55
CA LEU A 113 -8.64 1.27 1.94
C LEU A 113 -9.30 0.31 2.93
N PHE A 114 -8.81 0.28 4.16
CA PHE A 114 -9.31 -0.54 5.24
C PHE A 114 -10.71 -0.11 5.69
N ASN A 115 -10.89 1.18 5.96
CA ASN A 115 -12.14 1.73 6.50
C ASN A 115 -13.29 1.77 5.46
N THR A 116 -12.96 1.72 4.17
CA THR A 116 -13.95 1.65 3.08
C THR A 116 -14.35 0.22 2.73
N SER A 117 -13.72 -0.79 3.33
CA SER A 117 -14.13 -2.19 3.18
C SER A 117 -15.37 -2.50 4.03
N GLY A 118 -16.10 -3.57 3.69
CA GLY A 118 -17.28 -3.99 4.44
C GLY A 118 -16.97 -4.38 5.88
N ALA A 119 -15.85 -5.06 6.12
CA ALA A 119 -15.31 -5.35 7.46
C ALA A 119 -13.79 -5.38 7.44
N GLY A 120 -13.18 -4.65 8.36
CA GLY A 120 -11.74 -4.60 8.55
C GLY A 120 -11.29 -5.45 9.75
N LEU A 121 -10.27 -6.29 9.55
CA LEU A 121 -9.60 -7.05 10.60
C LEU A 121 -8.18 -6.51 10.76
N ALA A 122 -7.90 -5.87 11.88
CA ALA A 122 -6.61 -5.24 12.16
C ALA A 122 -5.78 -6.11 13.10
N VAL A 123 -4.51 -6.31 12.77
CA VAL A 123 -3.53 -7.02 13.60
C VAL A 123 -2.45 -6.03 14.04
N ALA A 124 -2.39 -5.75 15.34
CA ALA A 124 -1.45 -4.83 15.96
C ALA A 124 -0.56 -5.56 16.98
N GLY A 125 0.53 -4.93 17.38
CA GLY A 125 1.46 -5.42 18.39
C GLY A 125 2.91 -5.29 17.97
N THR A 126 3.83 -5.24 18.91
CA THR A 126 5.26 -5.03 18.67
C THR A 126 5.87 -6.13 17.81
N SER A 127 5.46 -7.39 17.98
CA SER A 127 5.99 -8.55 17.26
C SER A 127 4.87 -9.48 16.77
N GLY A 128 5.12 -10.18 15.65
CA GLY A 128 4.23 -11.23 15.14
C GLY A 128 3.13 -10.74 14.20
N LYS A 129 2.97 -9.44 13.97
CA LYS A 129 1.94 -8.85 13.10
C LYS A 129 1.84 -9.55 11.75
N SER A 130 2.92 -9.56 10.97
CA SER A 130 2.92 -10.13 9.61
C SER A 130 2.60 -11.62 9.61
N THR A 131 3.07 -12.38 10.61
CA THR A 131 2.78 -13.80 10.72
C THR A 131 1.30 -14.04 10.96
N VAL A 132 0.70 -13.35 11.93
CA VAL A 132 -0.71 -13.52 12.28
C VAL A 132 -1.62 -12.99 11.17
N THR A 133 -1.27 -11.87 10.54
CA THR A 133 -1.98 -11.33 9.38
C THR A 133 -1.99 -12.34 8.22
N GLY A 134 -0.84 -12.94 7.92
CA GLY A 134 -0.74 -13.98 6.89
C GLY A 134 -1.54 -15.24 7.22
N MET A 135 -1.48 -15.71 8.47
CA MET A 135 -2.27 -16.88 8.92
C MET A 135 -3.76 -16.61 8.85
N LEU A 136 -4.22 -15.46 9.36
CA LEU A 136 -5.63 -15.07 9.34
C LEU A 136 -6.12 -14.93 7.88
N GLY A 137 -5.35 -14.26 7.04
CA GLY A 137 -5.67 -14.12 5.62
C GLY A 137 -5.79 -15.46 4.92
N TRP A 138 -4.87 -16.39 5.19
CA TRP A 138 -4.90 -17.74 4.63
C TRP A 138 -6.13 -18.54 5.11
N ILE A 139 -6.45 -18.50 6.39
CA ILE A 139 -7.63 -19.18 6.95
C ILE A 139 -8.91 -18.68 6.28
N LEU A 140 -9.06 -17.35 6.20
CA LEU A 140 -10.23 -16.75 5.56
C LEU A 140 -10.34 -17.12 4.08
N HIS A 141 -9.21 -17.10 3.37
CA HIS A 141 -9.15 -17.54 1.97
C HIS A 141 -9.54 -19.00 1.80
N ALA A 142 -8.96 -19.90 2.62
CA ALA A 142 -9.28 -21.33 2.61
C ALA A 142 -10.76 -21.63 2.96
N CYS A 143 -11.38 -20.74 3.73
CA CYS A 143 -12.83 -20.79 4.02
C CYS A 143 -13.70 -20.12 2.93
N GLY A 144 -13.14 -19.76 1.78
CA GLY A 144 -13.88 -19.17 0.66
C GLY A 144 -14.35 -17.73 0.88
N ARG A 145 -13.72 -16.96 1.80
CA ARG A 145 -14.16 -15.60 2.15
C ARG A 145 -13.56 -14.50 1.26
N GLU A 146 -12.63 -14.82 0.38
CA GLU A 146 -11.97 -13.90 -0.56
C GLU A 146 -11.51 -12.56 0.07
N PRO A 147 -10.71 -12.57 1.15
CA PRO A 147 -10.25 -11.35 1.79
C PRO A 147 -9.27 -10.59 0.90
N THR A 148 -9.32 -9.26 0.93
CA THR A 148 -8.15 -8.45 0.58
C THR A 148 -7.19 -8.48 1.77
N ILE A 149 -5.90 -8.78 1.52
CA ILE A 149 -4.89 -8.91 2.58
C ILE A 149 -3.75 -7.94 2.28
N MET A 150 -3.40 -7.11 3.26
CA MET A 150 -2.23 -6.24 3.24
C MET A 150 -1.25 -6.72 4.31
N ASN A 151 -0.08 -7.20 3.89
CA ASN A 151 0.95 -7.75 4.78
C ASN A 151 2.32 -7.14 4.46
N GLY A 152 3.15 -6.90 5.47
CA GLY A 152 4.52 -6.42 5.32
C GLY A 152 5.52 -7.47 4.86
N ALA A 153 5.10 -8.75 4.79
CA ALA A 153 5.94 -9.87 4.38
C ALA A 153 5.30 -10.68 3.26
N VAL A 154 6.14 -11.34 2.46
CA VAL A 154 5.66 -12.26 1.41
C VAL A 154 4.95 -13.45 2.03
N MET A 155 3.73 -13.68 1.60
CA MET A 155 2.89 -14.81 2.02
C MET A 155 3.08 -15.98 1.06
N LYS A 156 3.90 -16.95 1.44
CA LYS A 156 4.32 -18.07 0.58
C LYS A 156 3.16 -18.87 -0.03
N ASN A 157 2.05 -18.96 0.66
CA ASN A 157 0.84 -19.68 0.21
C ASN A 157 0.16 -19.00 -1.00
N PHE A 158 0.47 -17.72 -1.26
CA PHE A 158 -0.11 -16.93 -2.35
C PHE A 158 0.90 -16.61 -3.45
N VAL A 159 2.14 -17.10 -3.33
CA VAL A 159 3.17 -16.93 -4.36
C VAL A 159 2.81 -17.76 -5.58
N SER A 160 2.90 -17.17 -6.77
CA SER A 160 2.80 -17.82 -8.06
C SER A 160 3.84 -17.21 -9.02
N PRO A 161 4.07 -17.81 -10.20
CA PRO A 161 4.95 -17.22 -11.21
C PRO A 161 4.59 -15.78 -11.57
N GLU A 162 3.28 -15.45 -11.59
CA GLU A 162 2.77 -14.11 -11.89
C GLU A 162 2.85 -13.16 -10.68
N ARG A 163 2.98 -13.71 -9.46
CA ARG A 163 3.02 -12.96 -8.20
C ARG A 163 4.14 -13.47 -7.29
N PRO A 164 5.40 -13.32 -7.69
CA PRO A 164 6.53 -13.82 -6.89
C PRO A 164 6.71 -13.06 -5.56
N PHE A 165 6.18 -11.84 -5.46
CA PHE A 165 6.24 -10.98 -4.27
C PHE A 165 4.83 -10.76 -3.69
N ALA A 166 4.15 -11.85 -3.31
CA ALA A 166 2.78 -11.82 -2.78
C ALA A 166 2.74 -11.30 -1.33
N SER A 167 2.98 -10.01 -1.13
CA SER A 167 2.74 -9.31 0.14
C SER A 167 1.33 -8.71 0.23
N ALA A 168 0.57 -8.73 -0.87
CA ALA A 168 -0.84 -8.43 -0.92
C ALA A 168 -1.63 -9.55 -1.59
N VAL A 169 -2.87 -9.71 -1.19
CA VAL A 169 -3.90 -10.50 -1.90
C VAL A 169 -5.06 -9.58 -2.20
N ILE A 170 -5.47 -9.55 -3.45
CA ILE A 170 -6.62 -8.77 -3.90
C ILE A 170 -7.82 -9.71 -3.90
N GLY A 171 -8.69 -9.53 -2.93
CA GLY A 171 -9.97 -10.22 -2.82
C GLY A 171 -11.15 -9.28 -3.09
N GLY A 172 -12.30 -9.64 -2.57
CA GLY A 172 -13.49 -8.77 -2.60
C GLY A 172 -13.33 -7.53 -1.68
N GLN A 173 -14.28 -6.61 -1.80
CA GLN A 173 -14.32 -5.42 -0.94
C GLN A 173 -15.01 -5.66 0.41
N SER A 174 -15.57 -6.85 0.62
CA SER A 174 -16.31 -7.18 1.84
C SER A 174 -15.41 -7.38 3.06
N LEU A 175 -14.15 -7.75 2.86
CA LEU A 175 -13.27 -8.14 3.95
C LEU A 175 -11.82 -7.68 3.68
N TYR A 176 -11.26 -6.92 4.62
CA TYR A 176 -9.88 -6.44 4.56
C TYR A 176 -9.10 -6.88 5.80
N VAL A 177 -7.98 -7.54 5.61
CA VAL A 177 -7.08 -7.96 6.68
C VAL A 177 -5.78 -7.18 6.55
N SER A 178 -5.38 -6.49 7.59
CA SER A 178 -4.15 -5.68 7.58
C SER A 178 -3.39 -5.78 8.89
N GLU A 179 -2.08 -5.84 8.79
CA GLU A 179 -1.24 -5.43 9.91
C GLU A 179 -1.31 -3.90 10.05
N VAL A 180 -1.31 -3.45 11.30
CA VAL A 180 -1.35 -2.03 11.66
C VAL A 180 -0.14 -1.71 12.52
N ASP A 181 0.57 -0.65 12.15
CA ASP A 181 1.74 -0.19 12.89
C ASP A 181 1.29 0.74 14.03
N GLU A 182 1.78 0.46 15.23
CA GLU A 182 1.51 1.26 16.41
C GLU A 182 2.57 2.35 16.66
N SER A 183 3.74 2.26 16.02
CA SER A 183 4.92 3.07 16.35
C SER A 183 4.81 4.53 15.91
N ASP A 184 4.02 4.82 14.88
CA ASP A 184 3.85 6.17 14.30
C ASP A 184 2.50 6.82 14.66
N GLY A 185 1.74 6.21 15.59
CA GLY A 185 0.43 6.69 16.00
C GLY A 185 -0.68 6.47 14.95
N SER A 186 -0.37 5.88 13.82
CA SER A 186 -1.33 5.65 12.72
C SER A 186 -2.44 4.67 13.07
N ILE A 187 -2.29 3.89 14.13
CA ILE A 187 -3.33 2.99 14.63
C ILE A 187 -4.68 3.71 14.86
N ALA A 188 -4.65 4.99 15.24
CA ALA A 188 -5.85 5.80 15.48
C ALA A 188 -6.66 6.08 14.20
N LEU A 189 -6.10 5.88 13.01
CA LEU A 189 -6.77 6.07 11.74
C LEU A 189 -7.72 4.90 11.39
N TYR A 190 -7.52 3.73 11.98
CA TYR A 190 -8.25 2.52 11.63
C TYR A 190 -9.52 2.35 12.45
N ARG A 191 -10.58 1.84 11.81
CA ARG A 191 -11.88 1.52 12.41
C ARG A 191 -12.18 0.03 12.20
N PRO A 192 -11.51 -0.86 12.92
CA PRO A 192 -11.66 -2.29 12.71
C PRO A 192 -12.99 -2.83 13.23
N ALA A 193 -13.60 -3.77 12.48
CA ALA A 193 -14.68 -4.61 12.99
C ALA A 193 -14.13 -5.62 14.01
N VAL A 194 -12.87 -6.09 13.81
CA VAL A 194 -12.14 -6.94 14.75
C VAL A 194 -10.73 -6.44 14.88
N GLY A 195 -10.30 -6.12 16.10
CA GLY A 195 -8.93 -5.78 16.45
C GLY A 195 -8.25 -6.94 17.18
N ILE A 196 -7.07 -7.34 16.72
CA ILE A 196 -6.21 -8.35 17.33
C ILE A 196 -4.96 -7.66 17.84
N LEU A 197 -4.79 -7.61 19.14
CA LEU A 197 -3.59 -7.09 19.80
C LEU A 197 -2.75 -8.25 20.31
N LEU A 198 -1.56 -8.45 19.74
CA LEU A 198 -0.71 -9.61 20.04
C LEU A 198 0.10 -9.43 21.31
N ASN A 199 0.76 -8.28 21.43
CA ASN A 199 1.61 -7.94 22.56
C ASN A 199 1.82 -6.42 22.62
N ILE A 200 2.18 -5.95 23.80
CA ILE A 200 2.57 -4.58 24.10
C ILE A 200 3.89 -4.64 24.88
N SER A 201 4.92 -4.00 24.39
CA SER A 201 6.24 -3.92 25.05
C SER A 201 6.73 -2.49 25.10
#